data_c873593f291d74f6e4735826fb0ee4f1
#
_entry.id   c873593f291d74f6e4735826fb0ee4f1
#
_cell.length_a   1.000
_cell.length_b   1.000
_cell.length_c   1.000
_cell.angle_alpha   90.00
_cell.angle_beta   90.00
_cell.angle_gamma   90.00
#
_symmetry.space_group_name_H-M   'P 1'
#
loop_
_entity.id
_entity.type
_entity.pdbx_description
1 polymer ?
#
loop_
_entity_poly.entity_id
_entity_poly.type
_entity_poly.pdbx_seq_one_letter_code
_entity_poly.pdbx_strand_id
1 'polypeptide(L)'
;MVAGLLGGSAVRAQQVYQPNWDSLKGYQVPDWFRDAKFGIFIHWGVYSVPAFGSEWYPRNMYLQGSAENKHQVETYGPIEKFGYKDFIPRFTASKFDPVAWVTLFKKAGARYVVPVAEHHDGFAMYKTALSRWNAFNMGPHRDVVGELAAEIKKQGLVFGLSSHRIEHWWFMNGGRHFASDFVDMKNTDFYGPAREQNETPSPEYMNDWLMRCTELVDKYQPQLFWFDWWIEQPAMDPYRKTFASFYYNKGLEWNKGVVINYKNAAYPDNTAVLDLERGKLAGIRNPAWQTDDAIGNKSWGYAAGNTFKDARYVITNLVDIVSKNGNLLLNIGPRSDGTITDEETATLLGTGKWLEVNGEAIYGTRPWKVFGEGPTESASGSFADQKIPFTAKDVRFTAKGPVVYAIMLGIPSGNSVIKALAAGAGNGTVARISVLGSSETVRWKQQNDGLVILPSAHAPADYAMAYKIELR
;
A
#
# COMPACT_ATOMS: atom_id res chain seq x y z
N MET A 1 -6.44 42.96 -45.22
CA MET A 1 -6.20 43.05 -43.76
C MET A 1 -6.72 41.78 -43.12
N VAL A 2 -5.80 40.90 -42.76
CA VAL A 2 -6.13 39.64 -42.04
C VAL A 2 -5.77 39.89 -40.59
N ALA A 3 -6.79 39.96 -39.72
CA ALA A 3 -6.59 40.11 -38.30
C ALA A 3 -6.30 38.70 -37.70
N GLY A 4 -5.06 38.45 -37.28
CA GLY A 4 -4.66 37.28 -36.55
C GLY A 4 -5.17 37.36 -35.12
N LEU A 5 -6.07 36.46 -34.73
CA LEU A 5 -6.45 36.22 -33.35
C LEU A 5 -5.32 35.46 -32.62
N LEU A 6 -4.55 36.20 -31.84
CA LEU A 6 -3.63 35.63 -30.85
C LEU A 6 -4.48 35.08 -29.67
N GLY A 7 -4.73 33.77 -29.68
CA GLY A 7 -5.29 33.06 -28.57
C GLY A 7 -4.27 32.98 -27.43
N GLY A 8 -4.33 33.92 -26.48
CA GLY A 8 -3.56 33.85 -25.25
C GLY A 8 -4.05 32.70 -24.39
N SER A 9 -3.26 31.64 -24.27
CA SER A 9 -3.45 30.63 -23.25
C SER A 9 -3.26 31.29 -21.88
N ALA A 10 -4.36 31.53 -21.16
CA ALA A 10 -4.29 31.97 -19.78
C ALA A 10 -3.57 30.90 -18.97
N VAL A 11 -2.33 31.15 -18.60
CA VAL A 11 -1.62 30.37 -17.57
C VAL A 11 -2.42 30.59 -16.28
N ARG A 12 -3.25 29.61 -15.90
CA ARG A 12 -3.84 29.60 -14.56
C ARG A 12 -2.68 29.59 -13.58
N ALA A 13 -2.56 30.64 -12.77
CA ALA A 13 -1.66 30.66 -11.64
C ALA A 13 -1.96 29.40 -10.80
N GLN A 14 -0.95 28.55 -10.60
CA GLN A 14 -1.09 27.32 -9.84
C GLN A 14 -1.46 27.69 -8.41
N GLN A 15 -2.62 27.21 -7.94
CA GLN A 15 -3.14 27.57 -6.63
C GLN A 15 -2.24 26.98 -5.53
N VAL A 16 -1.56 27.82 -4.76
CA VAL A 16 -0.76 27.43 -3.61
C VAL A 16 -1.68 26.98 -2.48
N TYR A 17 -1.42 25.81 -1.93
CA TYR A 17 -2.19 25.26 -0.80
C TYR A 17 -1.84 25.99 0.51
N GLN A 18 -2.86 26.34 1.28
CA GLN A 18 -2.74 26.93 2.62
C GLN A 18 -3.00 25.86 3.70
N PRO A 19 -2.45 26.02 4.94
CA PRO A 19 -2.60 25.02 5.99
C PRO A 19 -3.99 25.08 6.67
N ASN A 20 -5.02 24.96 5.88
CA ASN A 20 -6.41 24.87 6.31
C ASN A 20 -7.22 23.94 5.41
N TRP A 21 -8.25 23.30 5.96
CA TRP A 21 -9.02 22.30 5.24
C TRP A 21 -9.72 22.85 4.00
N ASP A 22 -10.17 24.11 4.00
CA ASP A 22 -10.87 24.67 2.85
C ASP A 22 -9.96 24.83 1.62
N SER A 23 -8.71 25.23 1.83
CA SER A 23 -7.70 25.23 0.77
C SER A 23 -7.34 23.80 0.32
N LEU A 24 -7.19 22.88 1.28
CA LEU A 24 -6.79 21.50 1.00
C LEU A 24 -7.88 20.69 0.27
N LYS A 25 -9.17 21.06 0.39
CA LYS A 25 -10.26 20.47 -0.43
C LYS A 25 -10.09 20.68 -1.94
N GLY A 26 -9.23 21.62 -2.35
CA GLY A 26 -8.84 21.79 -3.75
C GLY A 26 -7.91 20.68 -4.30
N TYR A 27 -7.44 19.78 -3.45
CA TYR A 27 -6.59 18.65 -3.84
C TYR A 27 -7.30 17.73 -4.85
N GLN A 28 -6.56 17.30 -5.85
CA GLN A 28 -7.02 16.33 -6.83
C GLN A 28 -6.08 15.12 -6.83
N VAL A 29 -6.64 13.92 -6.70
CA VAL A 29 -5.87 12.68 -6.80
C VAL A 29 -5.23 12.62 -8.20
N PRO A 30 -3.89 12.55 -8.30
CA PRO A 30 -3.20 12.59 -9.60
C PRO A 30 -3.51 11.33 -10.43
N ASP A 31 -3.50 11.52 -11.76
CA ASP A 31 -3.81 10.44 -12.71
C ASP A 31 -2.84 9.26 -12.56
N TRP A 32 -1.55 9.53 -12.32
CA TRP A 32 -0.59 8.44 -12.15
C TRP A 32 -1.02 7.45 -11.05
N PHE A 33 -1.58 7.95 -9.93
CA PHE A 33 -2.05 7.10 -8.84
C PHE A 33 -3.33 6.35 -9.22
N ARG A 34 -4.27 7.06 -9.87
CA ARG A 34 -5.52 6.46 -10.38
C ARG A 34 -5.29 5.38 -11.43
N ASP A 35 -4.15 5.45 -12.15
CA ASP A 35 -3.77 4.53 -13.21
C ASP A 35 -2.87 3.38 -12.73
N ALA A 36 -2.12 3.60 -11.66
CA ALA A 36 -1.12 2.66 -11.14
C ALA A 36 -1.70 1.34 -10.62
N LYS A 37 -2.79 1.38 -9.91
CA LYS A 37 -3.60 0.24 -9.37
C LYS A 37 -2.88 -0.70 -8.42
N PHE A 38 -1.57 -0.95 -8.56
CA PHE A 38 -0.80 -1.92 -7.81
C PHE A 38 0.56 -1.37 -7.39
N GLY A 39 0.83 -1.42 -6.09
CA GLY A 39 2.11 -1.03 -5.48
C GLY A 39 2.62 -2.06 -4.51
N ILE A 40 3.91 -1.95 -4.14
CA ILE A 40 4.55 -2.77 -3.10
C ILE A 40 4.81 -1.93 -1.87
N PHE A 41 4.42 -2.45 -0.71
CA PHE A 41 4.76 -1.96 0.61
C PHE A 41 5.91 -2.79 1.18
N ILE A 42 6.79 -2.20 2.00
CA ILE A 42 7.92 -2.93 2.57
C ILE A 42 7.97 -2.64 4.07
N HIS A 43 7.57 -3.62 4.90
CA HIS A 43 7.78 -3.57 6.35
C HIS A 43 9.09 -4.25 6.70
N TRP A 44 10.15 -3.45 6.83
CA TRP A 44 11.49 -3.95 7.14
C TRP A 44 12.17 -3.05 8.16
N GLY A 45 12.74 -3.65 9.20
CA GLY A 45 13.37 -2.94 10.30
C GLY A 45 13.99 -3.89 11.32
N VAL A 46 14.42 -3.35 12.45
CA VAL A 46 15.09 -4.08 13.54
C VAL A 46 14.22 -5.24 14.08
N TYR A 47 12.90 -5.10 14.04
CA TYR A 47 11.95 -6.14 14.45
C TYR A 47 12.05 -7.45 13.64
N SER A 48 12.68 -7.42 12.47
CA SER A 48 12.97 -8.63 11.68
C SER A 48 14.12 -9.48 12.25
N VAL A 49 14.85 -8.98 13.24
CA VAL A 49 15.96 -9.71 13.89
C VAL A 49 15.44 -10.77 14.85
N PRO A 50 14.58 -10.46 15.85
CA PRO A 50 13.99 -11.50 16.70
C PRO A 50 13.04 -12.40 15.90
N ALA A 51 12.44 -11.89 14.84
CA ALA A 51 11.59 -12.65 13.93
C ALA A 51 10.50 -13.48 14.63
N PHE A 52 9.94 -12.97 15.73
CA PHE A 52 8.96 -13.68 16.58
C PHE A 52 7.69 -12.85 16.73
N GLY A 53 6.52 -13.49 16.66
CA GLY A 53 5.22 -12.84 16.76
C GLY A 53 4.93 -11.98 15.51
N SER A 54 5.25 -10.70 15.59
CA SER A 54 5.06 -9.76 14.50
C SER A 54 6.04 -8.57 14.59
N GLU A 55 5.87 -7.57 13.71
CA GLU A 55 6.54 -6.27 13.77
C GLU A 55 6.22 -5.47 15.05
N TRP A 56 5.25 -5.95 15.84
CA TRP A 56 4.94 -5.42 17.18
C TRP A 56 5.82 -6.02 18.29
N TYR A 57 6.77 -6.89 17.94
CA TYR A 57 7.71 -7.46 18.92
C TYR A 57 8.35 -6.41 19.83
N PRO A 58 8.84 -5.24 19.32
CA PRO A 58 9.46 -4.23 20.17
C PRO A 58 8.52 -3.64 21.25
N ARG A 59 7.21 -3.66 21.04
CA ARG A 59 6.24 -3.32 22.08
C ARG A 59 6.01 -4.50 23.02
N ASN A 60 5.68 -5.66 22.42
CA ASN A 60 5.16 -6.80 23.16
C ASN A 60 6.22 -7.43 24.08
N MET A 61 7.52 -7.34 23.71
CA MET A 61 8.60 -7.80 24.59
C MET A 61 8.65 -7.05 25.93
N TYR A 62 8.14 -5.82 25.97
CA TYR A 62 8.02 -5.02 27.20
C TYR A 62 6.67 -5.18 27.93
N LEU A 63 5.76 -5.99 27.44
CA LEU A 63 4.51 -6.32 28.13
C LEU A 63 4.69 -7.61 28.94
N GLN A 64 4.88 -7.47 30.25
CA GLN A 64 5.10 -8.63 31.13
C GLN A 64 4.04 -9.71 30.95
N GLY A 65 4.50 -10.96 30.73
CA GLY A 65 3.64 -12.11 30.55
C GLY A 65 3.13 -12.36 29.13
N SER A 66 3.40 -11.46 28.17
CA SER A 66 3.15 -11.72 26.76
C SER A 66 4.00 -12.86 26.22
N ALA A 67 3.64 -13.42 25.08
CA ALA A 67 4.44 -14.45 24.41
C ALA A 67 5.82 -13.92 24.02
N GLU A 68 5.88 -12.69 23.52
CA GLU A 68 7.12 -12.02 23.11
C GLU A 68 8.02 -11.69 24.31
N ASN A 69 7.43 -11.32 25.47
CA ASN A 69 8.19 -11.10 26.70
C ASN A 69 8.84 -12.40 27.21
N LYS A 70 8.09 -13.50 27.21
CA LYS A 70 8.62 -14.83 27.58
C LYS A 70 9.72 -15.26 26.62
N HIS A 71 9.46 -15.17 25.31
CA HIS A 71 10.44 -15.49 24.28
C HIS A 71 11.72 -14.64 24.44
N GLN A 72 11.59 -13.35 24.73
CA GLN A 72 12.71 -12.44 24.96
C GLN A 72 13.59 -12.92 26.11
N VAL A 73 12.95 -13.22 27.26
CA VAL A 73 13.71 -13.63 28.46
C VAL A 73 14.33 -15.02 28.28
N GLU A 74 13.63 -15.96 27.67
CA GLU A 74 14.12 -17.33 27.45
C GLU A 74 15.23 -17.39 26.40
N THR A 75 15.18 -16.57 25.36
CA THR A 75 16.12 -16.64 24.23
C THR A 75 17.31 -15.70 24.38
N TYR A 76 17.08 -14.49 24.91
CA TYR A 76 18.09 -13.42 24.95
C TYR A 76 18.49 -13.00 26.37
N GLY A 77 17.76 -13.47 27.37
CA GLY A 77 18.00 -13.16 28.78
C GLY A 77 17.18 -12.00 29.31
N PRO A 78 17.46 -11.53 30.54
CA PRO A 78 16.72 -10.45 31.19
C PRO A 78 16.74 -9.16 30.37
N ILE A 79 15.58 -8.50 30.27
CA ILE A 79 15.40 -7.28 29.46
C ILE A 79 16.26 -6.12 29.98
N GLU A 80 16.62 -6.11 31.26
CA GLU A 80 17.60 -5.15 31.82
C GLU A 80 18.99 -5.25 31.19
N LYS A 81 19.36 -6.44 30.69
CA LYS A 81 20.67 -6.72 30.11
C LYS A 81 20.65 -6.74 28.58
N PHE A 82 19.53 -7.13 28.00
CA PHE A 82 19.34 -7.22 26.56
C PHE A 82 17.94 -6.69 26.20
N GLY A 83 17.86 -5.41 25.89
CA GLY A 83 16.63 -4.76 25.44
C GLY A 83 16.52 -4.68 23.93
N TYR A 84 15.50 -3.98 23.44
CA TYR A 84 15.24 -3.91 22.00
C TYR A 84 16.39 -3.25 21.20
N LYS A 85 17.04 -2.22 21.74
CA LYS A 85 18.20 -1.56 21.13
C LYS A 85 19.34 -2.52 20.80
N ASP A 86 19.45 -3.63 21.55
CA ASP A 86 20.56 -4.58 21.42
C ASP A 86 20.39 -5.50 20.20
N PHE A 87 19.21 -5.46 19.54
CA PHE A 87 19.01 -6.07 18.23
C PHE A 87 19.59 -5.23 17.07
N ILE A 88 19.79 -3.92 17.24
CA ILE A 88 20.23 -3.03 16.17
C ILE A 88 21.54 -3.51 15.53
N PRO A 89 22.61 -3.90 16.26
CA PRO A 89 23.85 -4.40 15.66
C PRO A 89 23.67 -5.72 14.88
N ARG A 90 22.59 -6.46 15.15
CA ARG A 90 22.25 -7.72 14.47
C ARG A 90 21.40 -7.52 13.21
N PHE A 91 20.84 -6.32 13.04
CA PHE A 91 20.19 -5.90 11.81
C PHE A 91 21.24 -5.48 10.78
N THR A 92 21.78 -6.44 10.04
CA THR A 92 22.98 -6.22 9.20
C THR A 92 22.66 -5.85 7.76
N ALA A 93 21.51 -6.19 7.25
CA ALA A 93 21.14 -6.01 5.83
C ALA A 93 22.24 -6.51 4.86
N SER A 94 23.00 -7.56 5.26
CA SER A 94 24.23 -8.00 4.55
C SER A 94 23.98 -8.52 3.14
N LYS A 95 22.72 -8.87 2.81
CA LYS A 95 22.28 -9.32 1.48
C LYS A 95 21.30 -8.36 0.81
N PHE A 96 21.12 -7.17 1.39
CA PHE A 96 20.23 -6.18 0.80
C PHE A 96 20.79 -5.65 -0.51
N ASP A 97 20.07 -5.93 -1.58
CA ASP A 97 20.36 -5.47 -2.94
C ASP A 97 19.14 -4.70 -3.48
N PRO A 98 19.15 -3.36 -3.50
CA PRO A 98 18.03 -2.55 -3.98
C PRO A 98 17.74 -2.79 -5.47
N VAL A 99 18.73 -3.15 -6.29
CA VAL A 99 18.55 -3.45 -7.71
C VAL A 99 17.73 -4.73 -7.88
N ALA A 100 18.10 -5.78 -7.15
CA ALA A 100 17.39 -7.05 -7.18
C ALA A 100 15.95 -6.90 -6.66
N TRP A 101 15.75 -6.17 -5.56
CA TRP A 101 14.42 -5.91 -4.99
C TRP A 101 13.51 -5.18 -5.99
N VAL A 102 13.96 -4.04 -6.50
CA VAL A 102 13.14 -3.23 -7.42
C VAL A 102 12.87 -3.97 -8.73
N THR A 103 13.83 -4.76 -9.20
CA THR A 103 13.63 -5.63 -10.37
C THR A 103 12.53 -6.68 -10.13
N LEU A 104 12.50 -7.29 -8.93
CA LEU A 104 11.45 -8.22 -8.54
C LEU A 104 10.08 -7.52 -8.50
N PHE A 105 10.00 -6.33 -7.88
CA PHE A 105 8.74 -5.57 -7.80
C PHE A 105 8.22 -5.17 -9.18
N LYS A 106 9.11 -4.76 -10.07
CA LYS A 106 8.75 -4.46 -11.45
C LYS A 106 8.25 -5.69 -12.20
N LYS A 107 8.90 -6.85 -12.01
CA LYS A 107 8.43 -8.13 -12.56
C LYS A 107 7.08 -8.56 -11.96
N ALA A 108 6.81 -8.24 -10.70
CA ALA A 108 5.51 -8.45 -10.08
C ALA A 108 4.39 -7.56 -10.66
N GLY A 109 4.73 -6.57 -11.50
CA GLY A 109 3.79 -5.64 -12.11
C GLY A 109 3.52 -4.38 -11.28
N ALA A 110 4.26 -4.15 -10.20
CA ALA A 110 4.10 -2.94 -9.40
C ALA A 110 4.37 -1.66 -10.21
N ARG A 111 3.68 -0.59 -9.87
CA ARG A 111 3.84 0.75 -10.46
C ARG A 111 4.41 1.75 -9.46
N TYR A 112 4.30 1.49 -8.19
CA TYR A 112 4.88 2.29 -7.12
C TYR A 112 5.37 1.40 -5.97
N VAL A 113 6.32 1.90 -5.18
CA VAL A 113 6.91 1.18 -4.06
C VAL A 113 7.02 2.11 -2.85
N VAL A 114 6.63 1.63 -1.69
CA VAL A 114 6.52 2.37 -0.44
C VAL A 114 7.31 1.64 0.66
N PRO A 115 8.61 1.92 0.85
CA PRO A 115 9.30 1.43 2.05
C PRO A 115 8.85 2.19 3.30
N VAL A 116 8.83 1.50 4.45
CA VAL A 116 8.70 2.12 5.76
C VAL A 116 9.98 2.91 6.07
N ALA A 117 9.84 4.23 6.26
CA ALA A 117 10.96 5.09 6.62
C ALA A 117 11.25 5.03 8.12
N GLU A 118 10.22 4.99 8.95
CA GLU A 118 10.32 4.82 10.41
C GLU A 118 9.05 4.14 10.92
N HIS A 119 9.20 2.98 11.57
CA HIS A 119 8.09 2.25 12.18
C HIS A 119 7.82 2.74 13.62
N HIS A 120 6.87 2.13 14.32
CA HIS A 120 6.53 2.43 15.72
C HIS A 120 7.72 2.29 16.68
N ASP A 121 8.72 1.49 16.33
CA ASP A 121 9.92 1.25 17.14
C ASP A 121 10.89 2.46 17.22
N GLY A 122 10.67 3.48 16.37
CA GLY A 122 11.47 4.70 16.36
C GLY A 122 12.84 4.57 15.71
N PHE A 123 13.15 3.43 15.06
CA PHE A 123 14.40 3.27 14.31
C PHE A 123 14.22 3.75 12.87
N ALA A 124 14.92 4.83 12.52
CA ALA A 124 14.84 5.41 11.18
C ALA A 124 15.63 4.58 10.17
N MET A 125 14.98 4.11 9.10
CA MET A 125 15.60 3.34 8.00
C MET A 125 16.33 4.25 6.99
N TYR A 126 16.56 5.51 7.33
CA TYR A 126 17.16 6.51 6.46
C TYR A 126 18.21 7.35 7.23
N LYS A 127 19.09 7.99 6.49
CA LYS A 127 20.07 8.93 7.06
C LYS A 127 19.35 10.18 7.55
N THR A 128 19.35 10.43 8.87
CA THR A 128 18.77 11.63 9.48
C THR A 128 19.72 12.26 10.47
N ALA A 129 19.63 13.58 10.63
CA ALA A 129 20.29 14.33 11.69
C ALA A 129 19.40 14.50 12.94
N LEU A 130 18.09 14.20 12.83
CA LEU A 130 17.11 14.38 13.91
C LEU A 130 17.15 13.25 14.95
N SER A 131 17.81 12.13 14.64
CA SER A 131 18.00 11.01 15.54
C SER A 131 19.31 10.31 15.23
N ARG A 132 20.05 9.91 16.28
CA ARG A 132 21.22 9.02 16.12
C ARG A 132 20.80 7.58 15.82
N TRP A 133 19.58 7.20 16.17
CA TRP A 133 19.00 5.86 16.00
C TRP A 133 18.49 5.67 14.57
N ASN A 134 19.41 5.44 13.66
CA ASN A 134 19.08 5.27 12.25
C ASN A 134 20.04 4.28 11.56
N ALA A 135 19.56 3.70 10.47
CA ALA A 135 20.23 2.67 9.70
C ALA A 135 21.57 3.13 9.05
N PHE A 136 21.79 4.43 8.89
CA PHE A 136 23.05 4.97 8.40
C PHE A 136 24.13 4.98 9.48
N ASN A 137 23.76 5.31 10.71
CA ASN A 137 24.70 5.39 11.83
C ASN A 137 24.94 4.03 12.51
N MET A 138 23.97 3.12 12.44
CA MET A 138 23.94 1.87 13.19
C MET A 138 23.45 0.71 12.34
N GLY A 139 23.66 -0.52 12.82
CA GLY A 139 23.18 -1.72 12.14
C GLY A 139 23.78 -1.87 10.74
N PRO A 140 23.01 -1.69 9.67
CA PRO A 140 23.51 -1.89 8.30
C PRO A 140 24.51 -0.83 7.82
N HIS A 141 24.61 0.32 8.50
CA HIS A 141 25.40 1.47 8.09
C HIS A 141 25.10 1.95 6.65
N ARG A 142 23.81 1.98 6.29
CA ARG A 142 23.30 2.32 4.96
C ARG A 142 22.12 3.26 5.05
N ASP A 143 21.97 4.14 4.06
CA ASP A 143 20.75 4.93 3.83
C ASP A 143 19.75 4.09 3.02
N VAL A 144 19.07 3.15 3.70
CA VAL A 144 18.21 2.15 3.07
C VAL A 144 17.10 2.81 2.23
N VAL A 145 16.43 3.82 2.78
CA VAL A 145 15.37 4.55 2.06
C VAL A 145 15.97 5.30 0.87
N GLY A 146 17.12 5.94 1.03
CA GLY A 146 17.78 6.68 -0.04
C GLY A 146 18.21 5.77 -1.20
N GLU A 147 18.78 4.60 -0.90
CA GLU A 147 19.16 3.61 -1.90
C GLU A 147 17.94 3.06 -2.67
N LEU A 148 16.86 2.73 -1.96
CA LEU A 148 15.60 2.31 -2.58
C LEU A 148 15.00 3.44 -3.42
N ALA A 149 14.95 4.67 -2.91
CA ALA A 149 14.41 5.82 -3.64
C ALA A 149 15.13 6.05 -4.97
N ALA A 150 16.47 5.95 -4.96
CA ALA A 150 17.29 6.09 -6.16
C ALA A 150 16.99 5.00 -7.19
N GLU A 151 16.96 3.75 -6.76
CA GLU A 151 16.76 2.61 -7.66
C GLU A 151 15.32 2.50 -8.17
N ILE A 152 14.31 2.77 -7.33
CA ILE A 152 12.89 2.80 -7.73
C ILE A 152 12.68 3.82 -8.87
N LYS A 153 13.21 5.05 -8.69
CA LYS A 153 13.12 6.09 -9.71
C LYS A 153 13.89 5.74 -10.98
N LYS A 154 15.08 5.17 -10.85
CA LYS A 154 15.92 4.73 -11.97
C LYS A 154 15.24 3.65 -12.81
N GLN A 155 14.52 2.71 -12.20
CA GLN A 155 13.77 1.68 -12.92
C GLN A 155 12.40 2.15 -13.43
N GLY A 156 12.04 3.42 -13.24
CA GLY A 156 10.82 4.03 -13.75
C GLY A 156 9.56 3.73 -12.93
N LEU A 157 9.71 3.32 -11.68
CA LEU A 157 8.60 3.17 -10.74
C LEU A 157 8.41 4.47 -9.93
N VAL A 158 7.20 4.68 -9.40
CA VAL A 158 6.95 5.81 -8.52
C VAL A 158 7.42 5.46 -7.11
N PHE A 159 8.23 6.35 -6.53
CA PHE A 159 8.69 6.24 -5.17
C PHE A 159 7.72 6.88 -4.20
N GLY A 160 7.30 6.12 -3.19
CA GLY A 160 6.64 6.58 -1.99
C GLY A 160 7.43 6.19 -0.74
N LEU A 161 6.93 6.58 0.43
CA LEU A 161 7.41 6.13 1.73
C LEU A 161 6.30 6.19 2.77
N SER A 162 6.51 5.54 3.92
CA SER A 162 5.58 5.62 5.05
C SER A 162 6.25 6.05 6.34
N SER A 163 5.46 6.69 7.21
CA SER A 163 5.85 7.05 8.57
C SER A 163 4.80 6.56 9.55
N HIS A 164 5.26 5.79 10.54
CA HIS A 164 4.46 5.26 11.65
C HIS A 164 4.93 5.90 12.98
N ARG A 165 5.72 6.99 12.91
CA ARG A 165 6.39 7.65 14.02
C ARG A 165 5.46 8.09 15.15
N ILE A 166 4.22 8.49 14.84
CA ILE A 166 3.36 9.13 15.84
C ILE A 166 3.06 8.20 17.02
N GLU A 167 2.89 6.90 16.77
CA GLU A 167 2.58 5.92 17.79
C GLU A 167 3.77 5.58 18.70
N HIS A 168 4.97 5.91 18.29
CA HIS A 168 6.17 5.79 19.14
C HIS A 168 6.03 6.60 20.45
N TRP A 169 5.11 7.56 20.50
CA TRP A 169 4.74 8.29 21.72
C TRP A 169 4.45 7.35 22.90
N TRP A 170 3.78 6.25 22.64
CA TRP A 170 3.34 5.30 23.65
C TRP A 170 3.85 3.86 23.42
N PHE A 171 4.40 3.57 22.26
CA PHE A 171 4.66 2.20 21.80
C PHE A 171 5.54 1.39 22.76
N MET A 172 6.51 2.03 23.39
CA MET A 172 7.47 1.39 24.28
C MET A 172 7.09 1.51 25.78
N ASN A 173 5.91 2.00 26.14
CA ASN A 173 5.56 2.35 27.52
C ASN A 173 5.66 1.19 28.52
N GLY A 174 5.43 -0.05 28.09
CA GLY A 174 5.51 -1.24 28.93
C GLY A 174 6.86 -1.37 29.66
N GLY A 175 7.95 -0.94 29.05
CA GLY A 175 9.28 -0.99 29.65
C GLY A 175 9.49 -0.14 30.91
N ARG A 176 8.57 0.79 31.18
CA ARG A 176 8.58 1.63 32.39
C ARG A 176 8.00 0.95 33.64
N HIS A 177 7.26 -0.13 33.45
CA HIS A 177 6.49 -0.75 34.52
C HIS A 177 7.22 -1.88 35.26
N PHE A 178 8.46 -2.21 34.84
CA PHE A 178 9.29 -3.23 35.47
C PHE A 178 10.79 -2.92 35.25
N ALA A 179 11.64 -3.71 35.89
CA ALA A 179 13.08 -3.62 35.67
C ALA A 179 13.44 -3.99 34.22
N SER A 180 13.83 -3.00 33.44
CA SER A 180 14.17 -3.11 32.02
C SER A 180 15.33 -2.18 31.66
N ASP A 181 15.83 -2.24 30.46
CA ASP A 181 16.89 -1.35 29.94
C ASP A 181 16.44 0.12 29.76
N PHE A 182 15.19 0.47 30.06
CA PHE A 182 14.71 1.85 30.18
C PHE A 182 15.38 2.66 31.29
N VAL A 183 15.96 1.98 32.29
CA VAL A 183 16.72 2.64 33.36
C VAL A 183 18.06 3.22 32.87
N ASP A 184 18.56 2.78 31.73
CA ASP A 184 19.77 3.31 31.11
C ASP A 184 19.50 4.70 30.47
N MET A 185 19.78 5.74 31.23
CA MET A 185 19.57 7.12 30.82
C MET A 185 20.29 7.51 29.51
N LYS A 186 21.28 6.74 29.06
CA LYS A 186 21.98 6.98 27.79
C LYS A 186 21.15 6.63 26.57
N ASN A 187 20.08 5.85 26.73
CA ASN A 187 19.30 5.31 25.63
C ASN A 187 17.81 5.70 25.69
N THR A 188 17.44 6.60 26.61
CA THR A 188 16.04 7.08 26.76
C THR A 188 15.51 7.76 25.51
N ASP A 189 16.40 8.36 24.70
CA ASP A 189 16.06 8.99 23.42
C ASP A 189 15.63 7.98 22.33
N PHE A 190 16.00 6.69 22.48
CA PHE A 190 15.53 5.64 21.57
C PHE A 190 14.11 5.18 21.90
N TYR A 191 13.83 4.97 23.18
CA TYR A 191 12.53 4.43 23.60
C TYR A 191 11.43 5.48 23.62
N GLY A 192 11.76 6.72 23.24
CA GLY A 192 10.84 7.83 23.12
C GLY A 192 10.24 8.29 24.44
N PRO A 193 9.17 9.04 24.41
CA PRO A 193 8.47 9.50 25.61
C PRO A 193 7.85 8.36 26.42
N ALA A 194 7.51 7.24 25.77
CA ALA A 194 6.93 6.03 26.36
C ALA A 194 5.77 6.37 27.32
N ARG A 195 4.85 7.20 26.85
CA ARG A 195 3.67 7.68 27.57
C ARG A 195 2.53 6.67 27.48
N GLU A 196 1.45 6.91 28.19
CA GLU A 196 0.25 6.09 28.02
C GLU A 196 -0.44 6.41 26.67
N GLN A 197 -1.10 5.44 26.07
CA GLN A 197 -1.74 5.60 24.76
C GLN A 197 -2.86 6.65 24.75
N ASN A 198 -3.50 6.89 25.88
CA ASN A 198 -4.55 7.90 26.04
C ASN A 198 -4.01 9.30 26.35
N GLU A 199 -2.69 9.47 26.52
CA GLU A 199 -2.08 10.78 26.72
C GLU A 199 -1.89 11.50 25.39
N THR A 200 -2.27 12.76 25.33
CA THR A 200 -2.03 13.63 24.16
C THR A 200 -0.52 13.85 23.95
N PRO A 201 0.00 13.69 22.75
CA PRO A 201 1.39 14.00 22.45
C PRO A 201 1.72 15.46 22.76
N SER A 202 2.93 15.68 23.28
CA SER A 202 3.40 17.04 23.56
C SER A 202 3.65 17.84 22.26
N PRO A 203 3.57 19.17 22.29
CA PRO A 203 3.90 20.01 21.15
C PRO A 203 5.31 19.73 20.57
N GLU A 204 6.30 19.46 21.44
CA GLU A 204 7.66 19.14 21.03
C GLU A 204 7.72 17.84 20.24
N TYR A 205 6.99 16.81 20.67
CA TYR A 205 6.91 15.54 19.98
C TYR A 205 6.19 15.67 18.63
N MET A 206 5.10 16.41 18.58
CA MET A 206 4.37 16.67 17.33
C MET A 206 5.21 17.50 16.34
N ASN A 207 6.01 18.46 16.84
CA ASN A 207 7.00 19.18 16.01
C ASN A 207 8.11 18.25 15.50
N ASP A 208 8.66 17.33 16.32
CA ASP A 208 9.62 16.32 15.87
C ASP A 208 9.02 15.44 14.77
N TRP A 209 7.78 15.00 14.93
CA TRP A 209 7.07 14.27 13.87
C TRP A 209 7.00 15.07 12.56
N LEU A 210 6.61 16.34 12.63
CA LEU A 210 6.51 17.22 11.45
C LEU A 210 7.87 17.43 10.80
N MET A 211 8.92 17.68 11.59
CA MET A 211 10.29 17.87 11.08
C MET A 211 10.81 16.62 10.38
N ARG A 212 10.57 15.41 10.92
CA ARG A 212 10.95 14.15 10.27
C ARG A 212 10.22 13.95 8.96
N CYS A 213 8.92 14.21 8.92
CA CYS A 213 8.13 14.10 7.70
C CYS A 213 8.59 15.09 6.62
N THR A 214 8.87 16.35 6.99
CA THR A 214 9.37 17.36 6.04
C THR A 214 10.80 17.07 5.58
N GLU A 215 11.68 16.57 6.46
CA GLU A 215 13.02 16.09 6.07
C GLU A 215 12.94 15.00 5.00
N LEU A 216 12.06 14.01 5.17
CA LEU A 216 11.85 12.93 4.21
C LEU A 216 11.39 13.45 2.86
N VAL A 217 10.46 14.42 2.86
CA VAL A 217 9.95 15.06 1.64
C VAL A 217 11.06 15.81 0.90
N ASP A 218 11.79 16.67 1.60
CA ASP A 218 12.84 17.49 0.98
C ASP A 218 14.00 16.64 0.46
N LYS A 219 14.35 15.58 1.20
CA LYS A 219 15.52 14.77 0.90
C LYS A 219 15.29 13.76 -0.22
N TYR A 220 14.14 13.08 -0.20
CA TYR A 220 13.89 11.96 -1.10
C TYR A 220 12.82 12.21 -2.14
N GLN A 221 12.07 13.31 -2.05
CA GLN A 221 11.02 13.70 -2.99
C GLN A 221 10.07 12.54 -3.34
N PRO A 222 9.39 11.94 -2.35
CA PRO A 222 8.40 10.89 -2.61
C PRO A 222 7.18 11.47 -3.32
N GLN A 223 6.54 10.71 -4.20
CA GLN A 223 5.24 11.08 -4.79
C GLN A 223 4.06 10.50 -4.01
N LEU A 224 4.31 9.62 -3.06
CA LEU A 224 3.33 9.10 -2.12
C LEU A 224 3.90 9.13 -0.72
N PHE A 225 3.13 9.69 0.22
CA PHE A 225 3.44 9.67 1.64
C PHE A 225 2.31 8.98 2.38
N TRP A 226 2.61 7.84 2.99
CA TRP A 226 1.63 7.02 3.68
C TRP A 226 1.77 7.18 5.18
N PHE A 227 0.65 7.41 5.87
CA PHE A 227 0.56 7.50 7.32
C PHE A 227 -0.26 6.38 7.90
N ASP A 228 0.23 5.81 8.99
CA ASP A 228 -0.53 4.89 9.81
C ASP A 228 -1.59 5.61 10.67
N TRP A 229 -2.36 4.84 11.43
CA TRP A 229 -3.37 5.34 12.34
C TRP A 229 -2.77 6.23 13.44
N TRP A 230 -3.58 6.74 14.33
CA TRP A 230 -3.25 7.59 15.47
C TRP A 230 -2.86 9.05 15.16
N ILE A 231 -2.57 9.39 13.90
CA ILE A 231 -2.43 10.80 13.48
C ILE A 231 -3.78 11.53 13.47
N GLU A 232 -4.91 10.82 13.59
CA GLU A 232 -6.26 11.39 13.69
C GLU A 232 -6.52 12.09 15.02
N GLN A 233 -5.63 11.99 16.02
CA GLN A 233 -5.73 12.71 17.29
C GLN A 233 -6.05 14.18 17.06
N PRO A 234 -7.00 14.78 17.84
CA PRO A 234 -7.38 16.19 17.66
C PRO A 234 -6.18 17.15 17.75
N ALA A 235 -5.21 16.88 18.63
CA ALA A 235 -4.00 17.68 18.78
C ALA A 235 -3.12 17.71 17.53
N MET A 236 -3.22 16.68 16.68
CA MET A 236 -2.48 16.58 15.41
C MET A 236 -3.11 17.40 14.28
N ASP A 237 -4.30 17.95 14.45
CA ASP A 237 -5.01 18.65 13.37
C ASP A 237 -4.20 19.80 12.73
N PRO A 238 -3.57 20.72 13.48
CA PRO A 238 -2.74 21.76 12.88
C PRO A 238 -1.49 21.20 12.17
N TYR A 239 -0.90 20.13 12.69
CA TYR A 239 0.29 19.50 12.11
C TYR A 239 -0.03 18.78 10.81
N ARG A 240 -1.16 18.08 10.73
CA ARG A 240 -1.65 17.45 9.48
C ARG A 240 -1.91 18.49 8.39
N LYS A 241 -2.55 19.61 8.72
CA LYS A 241 -2.80 20.72 7.78
C LYS A 241 -1.49 21.33 7.28
N THR A 242 -0.54 21.57 8.19
CA THR A 242 0.78 22.10 7.85
C THR A 242 1.55 21.15 6.95
N PHE A 243 1.60 19.85 7.29
CA PHE A 243 2.26 18.85 6.45
C PHE A 243 1.61 18.74 5.07
N ALA A 244 0.28 18.64 4.99
CA ALA A 244 -0.41 18.51 3.70
C ALA A 244 -0.17 19.72 2.79
N SER A 245 -0.29 20.92 3.34
CA SER A 245 -0.02 22.16 2.62
C SER A 245 1.43 22.20 2.10
N PHE A 246 2.40 21.92 2.97
CA PHE A 246 3.80 21.83 2.59
C PHE A 246 4.04 20.80 1.47
N TYR A 247 3.56 19.59 1.65
CA TYR A 247 3.82 18.49 0.72
C TYR A 247 3.15 18.69 -0.65
N TYR A 248 1.91 19.19 -0.67
CA TYR A 248 1.23 19.49 -1.92
C TYR A 248 1.90 20.62 -2.68
N ASN A 249 2.39 21.66 -1.99
CA ASN A 249 3.17 22.74 -2.61
C ASN A 249 4.52 22.23 -3.16
N LYS A 250 5.18 21.28 -2.44
CA LYS A 250 6.36 20.61 -3.00
C LYS A 250 6.03 19.82 -4.28
N GLY A 251 4.88 19.16 -4.33
CA GLY A 251 4.40 18.53 -5.56
C GLY A 251 4.25 19.51 -6.71
N LEU A 252 3.74 20.72 -6.45
CA LEU A 252 3.65 21.79 -7.43
C LEU A 252 5.05 22.25 -7.89
N GLU A 253 5.97 22.49 -6.95
CA GLU A 253 7.37 22.86 -7.27
C GLU A 253 8.06 21.83 -8.16
N TRP A 254 7.84 20.55 -7.91
CA TRP A 254 8.42 19.45 -8.69
C TRP A 254 7.69 19.18 -10.01
N ASN A 255 6.55 19.85 -10.23
CA ASN A 255 5.63 19.55 -11.32
C ASN A 255 5.23 18.06 -11.33
N LYS A 256 4.94 17.51 -10.15
CA LYS A 256 4.54 16.12 -9.93
C LYS A 256 3.29 16.07 -9.08
N GLY A 257 2.34 15.25 -9.46
CA GLY A 257 1.22 14.93 -8.59
C GLY A 257 1.71 14.09 -7.39
N VAL A 258 1.34 14.50 -6.18
CA VAL A 258 1.69 13.79 -4.95
C VAL A 258 0.45 13.31 -4.22
N VAL A 259 0.58 12.25 -3.40
CA VAL A 259 -0.52 11.60 -2.68
C VAL A 259 -0.17 11.47 -1.22
N ILE A 260 -1.10 11.82 -0.33
CA ILE A 260 -1.09 11.39 1.07
C ILE A 260 -2.08 10.23 1.21
N ASN A 261 -1.63 9.08 1.72
CA ASN A 261 -2.51 8.02 2.19
C ASN A 261 -2.68 8.11 3.71
N TYR A 262 -3.89 7.84 4.19
CA TYR A 262 -4.22 7.94 5.60
C TYR A 262 -5.27 6.90 6.01
N LYS A 263 -5.27 6.53 7.30
CA LYS A 263 -6.26 5.64 7.92
C LYS A 263 -7.31 6.41 8.72
N ASN A 264 -8.43 5.76 8.98
CA ASN A 264 -9.52 6.27 9.81
C ASN A 264 -10.08 7.62 9.30
N ALA A 265 -10.25 8.60 10.20
CA ALA A 265 -10.77 9.93 9.91
C ALA A 265 -9.67 11.01 9.99
N ALA A 266 -8.40 10.65 9.72
CA ALA A 266 -7.28 11.57 9.88
C ALA A 266 -7.35 12.78 8.92
N TYR A 267 -7.91 12.61 7.74
CA TYR A 267 -8.11 13.67 6.75
C TYR A 267 -9.57 13.72 6.31
N PRO A 268 -10.15 14.91 6.12
CA PRO A 268 -11.47 15.04 5.50
C PRO A 268 -11.49 14.52 4.06
N ASP A 269 -12.65 14.07 3.61
CA ASP A 269 -12.84 13.63 2.22
C ASP A 269 -12.36 14.71 1.23
N ASN A 270 -11.79 14.27 0.12
CA ASN A 270 -11.20 15.09 -0.95
C ASN A 270 -9.96 15.92 -0.55
N THR A 271 -9.37 15.68 0.62
CA THR A 271 -8.10 16.33 1.00
C THR A 271 -6.90 15.39 0.94
N ALA A 272 -7.13 14.09 0.90
CA ALA A 272 -6.12 13.03 0.79
C ALA A 272 -6.81 11.72 0.34
N VAL A 273 -6.08 10.61 0.26
CA VAL A 273 -6.57 9.31 -0.19
C VAL A 273 -6.71 8.36 1.00
N LEU A 274 -7.93 7.92 1.28
CA LEU A 274 -8.22 6.93 2.32
C LEU A 274 -7.52 5.61 2.00
N ASP A 275 -6.86 5.03 3.01
CA ASP A 275 -6.35 3.66 3.01
C ASP A 275 -7.13 2.81 4.03
N LEU A 276 -7.55 1.63 3.63
CA LEU A 276 -8.29 0.68 4.46
C LEU A 276 -7.41 -0.55 4.74
N GLU A 277 -6.94 -0.70 5.97
CA GLU A 277 -6.08 -1.82 6.35
C GLU A 277 -6.76 -3.17 6.12
N ARG A 278 -6.13 -4.03 5.29
CA ARG A 278 -6.67 -5.33 4.86
C ARG A 278 -8.15 -5.21 4.48
N GLY A 279 -8.49 -4.05 3.91
CA GLY A 279 -9.87 -3.60 3.81
C GLY A 279 -10.49 -3.87 2.47
N LYS A 280 -11.83 -3.85 2.46
CA LYS A 280 -12.66 -3.96 1.26
C LYS A 280 -13.82 -2.97 1.34
N LEU A 281 -14.41 -2.70 0.19
CA LEU A 281 -15.64 -1.93 0.08
C LEU A 281 -16.76 -2.79 -0.51
N ALA A 282 -17.99 -2.48 -0.12
CA ALA A 282 -19.17 -3.15 -0.65
C ALA A 282 -19.49 -2.74 -2.11
N GLY A 283 -19.00 -1.57 -2.54
CA GLY A 283 -19.29 -1.02 -3.87
C GLY A 283 -18.24 0.00 -4.33
N ILE A 284 -18.55 0.66 -5.45
CA ILE A 284 -17.69 1.71 -6.02
C ILE A 284 -17.67 2.91 -5.08
N ARG A 285 -16.46 3.43 -4.81
CA ARG A 285 -16.23 4.66 -4.06
C ARG A 285 -15.65 5.75 -4.95
N ASN A 286 -16.15 6.97 -4.79
CA ASN A 286 -15.53 8.21 -5.23
C ASN A 286 -15.33 9.11 -4.01
N PRO A 287 -14.14 9.66 -3.79
CA PRO A 287 -12.91 9.59 -4.61
C PRO A 287 -12.22 8.22 -4.59
N ALA A 288 -11.13 8.09 -5.36
CA ALA A 288 -10.27 6.91 -5.35
C ALA A 288 -9.74 6.62 -3.93
N TRP A 289 -9.51 5.36 -3.63
CA TRP A 289 -9.05 4.88 -2.33
C TRP A 289 -7.93 3.85 -2.49
N GLN A 290 -7.34 3.44 -1.39
CA GLN A 290 -6.33 2.39 -1.35
C GLN A 290 -6.69 1.36 -0.29
N THR A 291 -6.19 0.16 -0.42
CA THR A 291 -6.07 -0.80 0.66
C THR A 291 -4.64 -1.31 0.70
N ASP A 292 -4.08 -1.37 1.89
CA ASP A 292 -2.86 -2.11 2.16
C ASP A 292 -3.23 -3.54 2.61
N ASP A 293 -2.48 -4.53 2.11
CA ASP A 293 -2.61 -5.94 2.53
C ASP A 293 -1.22 -6.59 2.52
N ALA A 294 -1.02 -7.62 3.31
CA ALA A 294 0.26 -8.31 3.39
C ALA A 294 0.21 -9.71 2.76
N ILE A 295 1.30 -10.12 2.10
CA ILE A 295 1.49 -11.52 1.67
C ILE A 295 1.55 -12.41 2.90
N GLY A 296 2.22 -11.98 3.97
CA GLY A 296 2.22 -12.66 5.26
C GLY A 296 0.85 -12.62 5.94
N ASN A 297 0.37 -13.75 6.45
CA ASN A 297 -0.93 -13.82 7.12
C ASN A 297 -0.93 -13.21 8.53
N LYS A 298 0.17 -13.38 9.28
CA LYS A 298 0.23 -13.04 10.71
C LYS A 298 0.96 -11.74 11.02
N SER A 299 1.84 -11.30 10.13
CA SER A 299 2.76 -10.18 10.39
C SER A 299 2.98 -9.36 9.12
N TRP A 300 3.14 -8.05 9.29
CA TRP A 300 3.59 -7.15 8.24
C TRP A 300 5.10 -7.29 8.00
N GLY A 301 5.89 -7.40 9.07
CA GLY A 301 7.32 -7.70 9.00
C GLY A 301 7.60 -9.20 8.97
N TYR A 302 8.87 -9.56 8.77
CA TYR A 302 9.29 -10.96 8.82
C TYR A 302 9.11 -11.55 10.22
N ALA A 303 8.42 -12.67 10.30
CA ALA A 303 8.31 -13.50 11.50
C ALA A 303 8.50 -14.98 11.12
N ALA A 304 9.29 -15.71 11.90
CA ALA A 304 9.45 -17.14 11.72
C ALA A 304 8.12 -17.87 11.92
N GLY A 305 7.86 -18.88 11.09
CA GLY A 305 6.59 -19.62 11.12
C GLY A 305 5.36 -18.84 10.63
N ASN A 306 5.57 -17.73 9.93
CA ASN A 306 4.48 -17.08 9.19
C ASN A 306 3.99 -17.99 8.06
N THR A 307 2.73 -17.83 7.67
CA THR A 307 2.15 -18.44 6.47
C THR A 307 1.86 -17.34 5.45
N PHE A 308 1.77 -17.71 4.18
CA PHE A 308 1.73 -16.74 3.10
C PHE A 308 0.52 -16.93 2.19
N LYS A 309 -0.02 -15.85 1.70
CA LYS A 309 -1.06 -15.78 0.68
C LYS A 309 -0.43 -16.08 -0.68
N ASP A 310 -1.13 -16.80 -1.53
CA ASP A 310 -0.67 -17.14 -2.87
C ASP A 310 -1.04 -16.06 -3.93
N ALA A 311 -0.54 -16.23 -5.14
CA ALA A 311 -0.82 -15.33 -6.25
C ALA A 311 -2.32 -15.26 -6.61
N ARG A 312 -3.07 -16.35 -6.44
CA ARG A 312 -4.53 -16.36 -6.66
C ARG A 312 -5.26 -15.41 -5.75
N TYR A 313 -4.90 -15.43 -4.46
CA TYR A 313 -5.47 -14.49 -3.48
C TYR A 313 -5.18 -13.05 -3.89
N VAL A 314 -3.92 -12.73 -4.19
CA VAL A 314 -3.50 -11.37 -4.56
C VAL A 314 -4.24 -10.89 -5.82
N ILE A 315 -4.29 -11.71 -6.87
CA ILE A 315 -4.93 -11.36 -8.15
C ILE A 315 -6.42 -11.11 -7.97
N THR A 316 -7.14 -12.02 -7.30
CA THR A 316 -8.59 -11.87 -7.12
C THR A 316 -8.95 -10.67 -6.24
N ASN A 317 -8.13 -10.35 -5.23
CA ASN A 317 -8.27 -9.15 -4.43
C ASN A 317 -7.96 -7.87 -5.23
N LEU A 318 -6.87 -7.86 -5.98
CA LEU A 318 -6.53 -6.71 -6.85
C LEU A 318 -7.68 -6.39 -7.82
N VAL A 319 -8.23 -7.40 -8.46
CA VAL A 319 -9.35 -7.21 -9.40
C VAL A 319 -10.59 -6.68 -8.69
N ASP A 320 -10.94 -7.21 -7.52
CA ASP A 320 -12.09 -6.73 -6.73
C ASP A 320 -11.89 -5.26 -6.30
N ILE A 321 -10.72 -4.90 -5.80
CA ILE A 321 -10.35 -3.56 -5.37
C ILE A 321 -10.42 -2.57 -6.53
N VAL A 322 -9.81 -2.90 -7.67
CA VAL A 322 -9.76 -2.03 -8.86
C VAL A 322 -11.14 -1.79 -9.44
N SER A 323 -12.01 -2.81 -9.46
CA SER A 323 -13.39 -2.69 -9.92
C SER A 323 -14.22 -1.68 -9.08
N LYS A 324 -13.78 -1.37 -7.85
CA LYS A 324 -14.40 -0.46 -6.89
C LYS A 324 -13.68 0.88 -6.75
N ASN A 325 -12.80 1.22 -7.72
CA ASN A 325 -11.99 2.46 -7.78
C ASN A 325 -10.81 2.50 -6.80
N GLY A 326 -10.32 1.34 -6.37
CA GLY A 326 -9.21 1.23 -5.42
C GLY A 326 -7.87 0.90 -6.06
N ASN A 327 -6.82 1.08 -5.25
CA ASN A 327 -5.46 0.58 -5.49
C ASN A 327 -5.12 -0.44 -4.41
N LEU A 328 -4.33 -1.46 -4.77
CA LEU A 328 -3.75 -2.40 -3.81
C LEU A 328 -2.29 -2.03 -3.54
N LEU A 329 -1.94 -1.82 -2.28
CA LEU A 329 -0.58 -1.70 -1.78
C LEU A 329 -0.22 -3.00 -1.05
N LEU A 330 0.53 -3.89 -1.72
CA LEU A 330 0.83 -5.24 -1.25
C LEU A 330 2.14 -5.29 -0.49
N ASN A 331 2.10 -5.68 0.77
CA ASN A 331 3.27 -5.71 1.65
C ASN A 331 4.06 -7.00 1.58
N ILE A 332 5.37 -6.83 1.68
CA ILE A 332 6.36 -7.87 1.96
C ILE A 332 7.12 -7.56 3.26
N GLY A 333 7.61 -8.63 3.90
CA GLY A 333 8.42 -8.54 5.12
C GLY A 333 9.77 -9.22 4.96
N PRO A 334 10.82 -8.52 4.50
CA PRO A 334 12.16 -9.11 4.33
C PRO A 334 12.80 -9.54 5.64
N ARG A 335 13.68 -10.55 5.58
CA ARG A 335 14.53 -10.98 6.71
C ARG A 335 15.54 -9.90 7.07
N SER A 336 16.09 -9.97 8.29
CA SER A 336 17.06 -8.99 8.80
C SER A 336 18.35 -8.86 7.97
N ASP A 337 18.69 -9.89 7.21
CA ASP A 337 19.81 -9.86 6.27
C ASP A 337 19.49 -9.19 4.91
N GLY A 338 18.22 -8.87 4.65
CA GLY A 338 17.74 -8.26 3.41
C GLY A 338 17.28 -9.27 2.37
N THR A 339 17.11 -10.55 2.70
CA THR A 339 16.49 -11.53 1.79
C THR A 339 14.98 -11.49 1.84
N ILE A 340 14.33 -11.45 0.67
CA ILE A 340 12.88 -11.68 0.53
C ILE A 340 12.66 -13.20 0.52
N THR A 341 11.60 -13.68 1.17
CA THR A 341 11.31 -15.11 1.28
C THR A 341 10.96 -15.72 -0.08
N ASP A 342 11.18 -17.02 -0.23
CA ASP A 342 10.85 -17.73 -1.47
C ASP A 342 9.34 -17.72 -1.72
N GLU A 343 8.53 -17.80 -0.66
CA GLU A 343 7.07 -17.75 -0.72
C GLU A 343 6.57 -16.38 -1.19
N GLU A 344 7.12 -15.27 -0.65
CA GLU A 344 6.79 -13.92 -1.13
C GLU A 344 7.23 -13.73 -2.57
N THR A 345 8.42 -14.20 -2.91
CA THR A 345 8.95 -14.14 -4.28
C THR A 345 8.06 -14.90 -5.26
N ALA A 346 7.62 -16.10 -4.89
CA ALA A 346 6.72 -16.91 -5.73
C ALA A 346 5.36 -16.22 -5.94
N THR A 347 4.78 -15.65 -4.88
CA THR A 347 3.53 -14.91 -4.96
C THR A 347 3.66 -13.67 -5.85
N LEU A 348 4.73 -12.90 -5.69
CA LEU A 348 5.00 -11.71 -6.52
C LEU A 348 5.16 -12.08 -8.00
N LEU A 349 5.97 -13.08 -8.30
CA LEU A 349 6.19 -13.53 -9.69
C LEU A 349 4.92 -14.12 -10.32
N GLY A 350 4.14 -14.89 -9.56
CA GLY A 350 2.85 -15.42 -10.03
C GLY A 350 1.85 -14.30 -10.34
N THR A 351 1.80 -13.27 -9.51
CA THR A 351 0.98 -12.06 -9.74
C THR A 351 1.45 -11.33 -10.99
N GLY A 352 2.76 -11.16 -11.15
CA GLY A 352 3.35 -10.49 -12.32
C GLY A 352 3.06 -11.22 -13.63
N LYS A 353 3.20 -12.56 -13.66
CA LYS A 353 2.86 -13.37 -14.81
C LYS A 353 1.41 -13.17 -15.26
N TRP A 354 0.48 -13.10 -14.31
CA TRP A 354 -0.92 -12.85 -14.62
C TRP A 354 -1.13 -11.41 -15.16
N LEU A 355 -0.49 -10.40 -14.56
CA LEU A 355 -0.58 -9.01 -14.97
C LEU A 355 0.08 -8.73 -16.34
N GLU A 356 1.07 -9.50 -16.73
CA GLU A 356 1.66 -9.43 -18.08
C GLU A 356 0.62 -9.73 -19.16
N VAL A 357 -0.29 -10.66 -18.91
CA VAL A 357 -1.38 -11.04 -19.82
C VAL A 357 -2.59 -10.12 -19.68
N ASN A 358 -3.00 -9.82 -18.44
CA ASN A 358 -4.29 -9.20 -18.13
C ASN A 358 -4.19 -7.73 -17.69
N GLY A 359 -2.99 -7.15 -17.66
CA GLY A 359 -2.75 -5.78 -17.15
C GLY A 359 -3.52 -4.69 -17.90
N GLU A 360 -3.92 -4.91 -19.16
CA GLU A 360 -4.79 -4.00 -19.91
C GLU A 360 -6.13 -3.78 -19.23
N ALA A 361 -6.66 -4.82 -18.57
CA ALA A 361 -7.93 -4.78 -17.82
C ALA A 361 -7.78 -4.14 -16.41
N ILE A 362 -6.54 -3.83 -15.99
CA ILE A 362 -6.21 -3.31 -14.66
C ILE A 362 -5.70 -1.87 -14.74
N TYR A 363 -4.55 -1.65 -15.39
CA TYR A 363 -3.88 -0.36 -15.40
C TYR A 363 -4.60 0.66 -16.27
N GLY A 364 -4.71 1.90 -15.75
CA GLY A 364 -5.35 3.00 -16.46
C GLY A 364 -6.86 2.83 -16.65
N THR A 365 -7.47 1.85 -15.98
CA THR A 365 -8.93 1.63 -16.01
C THR A 365 -9.65 2.44 -14.94
N ARG A 366 -10.97 2.53 -15.10
CA ARG A 366 -11.90 3.10 -14.11
C ARG A 366 -13.00 2.08 -13.81
N PRO A 367 -13.73 2.21 -12.72
CA PRO A 367 -14.93 1.40 -12.51
C PRO A 367 -15.91 1.55 -13.68
N TRP A 368 -16.55 0.46 -14.02
CA TRP A 368 -17.68 0.52 -14.93
C TRP A 368 -18.96 0.94 -14.19
N LYS A 369 -20.13 0.91 -14.82
CA LYS A 369 -21.43 1.27 -14.22
C LYS A 369 -21.76 0.43 -12.97
N VAL A 370 -21.34 -0.83 -12.96
CA VAL A 370 -21.40 -1.74 -11.82
C VAL A 370 -20.03 -2.34 -11.60
N PHE A 371 -19.66 -2.61 -10.33
CA PHE A 371 -18.33 -3.17 -10.03
C PHE A 371 -18.23 -4.66 -10.36
N GLY A 372 -19.33 -5.38 -10.32
CA GLY A 372 -19.33 -6.82 -10.55
C GLY A 372 -20.65 -7.50 -10.27
N GLU A 373 -20.67 -8.79 -10.48
CA GLU A 373 -21.78 -9.72 -10.15
C GLU A 373 -21.21 -11.09 -9.79
N GLY A 374 -21.99 -11.93 -9.18
CA GLY A 374 -21.62 -13.30 -8.81
C GLY A 374 -22.18 -13.72 -7.45
N PRO A 375 -21.95 -14.98 -7.05
CA PRO A 375 -22.52 -15.53 -5.82
C PRO A 375 -21.74 -15.14 -4.56
N THR A 376 -20.46 -14.67 -4.68
CA THR A 376 -19.64 -14.40 -3.52
C THR A 376 -19.77 -12.95 -3.06
N GLU A 377 -20.29 -12.75 -1.86
CA GLU A 377 -20.38 -11.43 -1.23
C GLU A 377 -19.00 -11.02 -0.71
N SER A 378 -18.60 -9.78 -0.96
CA SER A 378 -17.40 -9.19 -0.38
C SER A 378 -17.75 -8.58 0.97
N ALA A 379 -16.96 -8.90 2.00
CA ALA A 379 -16.99 -8.17 3.26
C ALA A 379 -16.64 -6.69 3.02
N SER A 380 -16.94 -5.80 3.98
CA SER A 380 -16.68 -4.37 3.86
C SER A 380 -16.07 -3.84 5.17
N GLY A 381 -15.19 -2.85 5.06
CA GLY A 381 -14.46 -2.24 6.16
C GLY A 381 -13.01 -2.68 6.24
N SER A 382 -12.30 -2.23 7.28
CA SER A 382 -10.95 -2.68 7.60
C SER A 382 -10.96 -4.12 8.13
N PHE A 383 -9.88 -4.86 7.93
CA PHE A 383 -9.73 -6.28 8.30
C PHE A 383 -10.85 -7.18 7.73
N ALA A 384 -11.35 -6.81 6.56
CA ALA A 384 -12.39 -7.53 5.84
C ALA A 384 -11.79 -8.57 4.87
N ASP A 385 -10.82 -9.35 5.35
CA ASP A 385 -10.14 -10.39 4.59
C ASP A 385 -11.17 -11.37 3.99
N GLN A 386 -10.98 -11.71 2.72
CA GLN A 386 -11.88 -12.62 2.02
C GLN A 386 -11.76 -14.03 2.61
N LYS A 387 -12.78 -14.45 3.36
CA LYS A 387 -12.85 -15.77 3.98
C LYS A 387 -13.33 -16.85 2.98
N ILE A 388 -14.22 -16.47 2.08
CA ILE A 388 -14.75 -17.37 1.05
C ILE A 388 -14.06 -17.01 -0.27
N PRO A 389 -13.33 -17.94 -0.90
CA PRO A 389 -12.63 -17.65 -2.14
C PRO A 389 -13.62 -17.37 -3.28
N PHE A 390 -13.25 -16.43 -4.12
CA PHE A 390 -13.98 -16.17 -5.36
C PHE A 390 -13.91 -17.38 -6.31
N THR A 391 -14.92 -17.48 -7.18
CA THR A 391 -15.09 -18.56 -8.14
C THR A 391 -15.14 -18.02 -9.57
N ALA A 392 -15.13 -18.90 -10.57
CA ALA A 392 -15.32 -18.51 -11.97
C ALA A 392 -16.75 -17.96 -12.27
N LYS A 393 -17.66 -17.98 -11.31
CA LYS A 393 -18.99 -17.34 -11.43
C LYS A 393 -19.01 -15.89 -10.93
N ASP A 394 -17.93 -15.47 -10.26
CA ASP A 394 -17.77 -14.10 -9.80
C ASP A 394 -17.09 -13.29 -10.89
N VAL A 395 -17.72 -12.20 -11.30
CA VAL A 395 -17.24 -11.30 -12.34
C VAL A 395 -17.00 -9.92 -11.74
N ARG A 396 -15.91 -9.27 -12.15
CA ARG A 396 -15.64 -7.88 -11.84
C ARG A 396 -15.45 -7.10 -13.13
N PHE A 397 -15.88 -5.83 -13.10
CA PHE A 397 -15.85 -4.99 -14.28
C PHE A 397 -14.92 -3.79 -14.08
N THR A 398 -14.12 -3.53 -15.11
CA THR A 398 -13.38 -2.30 -15.28
C THR A 398 -13.65 -1.73 -16.68
N ALA A 399 -13.36 -0.45 -16.91
CA ALA A 399 -13.61 0.18 -18.21
C ALA A 399 -12.49 1.12 -18.62
N LYS A 400 -12.30 1.24 -19.94
CA LYS A 400 -11.39 2.22 -20.57
C LYS A 400 -12.01 2.73 -21.86
N GLY A 401 -12.54 3.96 -21.82
CA GLY A 401 -13.34 4.49 -22.93
C GLY A 401 -14.57 3.59 -23.20
N PRO A 402 -14.81 3.19 -24.46
CA PRO A 402 -15.94 2.35 -24.82
C PRO A 402 -15.75 0.85 -24.50
N VAL A 403 -14.58 0.47 -24.01
CA VAL A 403 -14.23 -0.92 -23.73
C VAL A 403 -14.55 -1.25 -22.29
N VAL A 404 -15.26 -2.36 -22.08
CA VAL A 404 -15.52 -2.96 -20.77
C VAL A 404 -14.69 -4.25 -20.66
N TYR A 405 -14.02 -4.42 -19.54
CA TYR A 405 -13.35 -5.66 -19.21
C TYR A 405 -14.18 -6.42 -18.19
N ALA A 406 -14.62 -7.62 -18.55
CA ALA A 406 -15.28 -8.56 -17.64
C ALA A 406 -14.26 -9.60 -17.18
N ILE A 407 -13.86 -9.53 -15.91
CA ILE A 407 -12.80 -10.36 -15.33
C ILE A 407 -13.46 -11.42 -14.46
N MET A 408 -13.40 -12.67 -14.93
CA MET A 408 -13.85 -13.83 -14.16
C MET A 408 -12.82 -14.16 -13.10
N LEU A 409 -13.25 -14.28 -11.83
CA LEU A 409 -12.33 -14.54 -10.70
C LEU A 409 -12.01 -16.03 -10.52
N GLY A 410 -11.96 -16.72 -11.63
CA GLY A 410 -11.58 -18.13 -11.83
C GLY A 410 -11.60 -18.46 -13.31
N ILE A 411 -11.19 -19.66 -13.68
CA ILE A 411 -11.21 -20.15 -15.06
C ILE A 411 -12.55 -20.85 -15.30
N PRO A 412 -13.42 -20.33 -16.21
CA PRO A 412 -14.70 -20.96 -16.52
C PRO A 412 -14.53 -22.32 -17.20
N SER A 413 -15.19 -23.35 -16.69
CA SER A 413 -15.22 -24.69 -17.31
C SER A 413 -16.46 -24.91 -18.21
N GLY A 414 -17.38 -23.94 -18.23
CA GLY A 414 -18.61 -23.96 -19.01
C GLY A 414 -18.99 -22.57 -19.48
N ASN A 415 -20.24 -22.41 -19.96
CA ASN A 415 -20.74 -21.11 -20.39
C ASN A 415 -20.70 -20.09 -19.25
N SER A 416 -20.17 -18.91 -19.54
CA SER A 416 -20.26 -17.75 -18.65
C SER A 416 -21.48 -16.91 -19.02
N VAL A 417 -22.29 -16.54 -18.02
CA VAL A 417 -23.47 -15.68 -18.22
C VAL A 417 -23.25 -14.39 -17.45
N ILE A 418 -23.19 -13.26 -18.16
CA ILE A 418 -22.96 -11.93 -17.60
C ILE A 418 -24.31 -11.17 -17.68
N LYS A 419 -25.03 -11.08 -16.56
CA LYS A 419 -26.36 -10.47 -16.48
C LYS A 419 -26.33 -8.95 -16.72
N ALA A 420 -25.29 -8.27 -16.23
CA ALA A 420 -25.11 -6.85 -16.43
C ALA A 420 -25.00 -6.44 -17.92
N LEU A 421 -24.70 -7.38 -18.81
CA LEU A 421 -24.63 -7.20 -20.26
C LEU A 421 -25.78 -7.88 -21.00
N ALA A 422 -26.92 -8.11 -20.36
CA ALA A 422 -28.15 -8.57 -21.02
C ALA A 422 -28.63 -7.54 -22.05
N ALA A 423 -29.27 -7.99 -23.12
CA ALA A 423 -29.78 -7.11 -24.17
C ALA A 423 -30.76 -6.04 -23.65
N GLY A 424 -31.54 -6.37 -22.61
CA GLY A 424 -32.48 -5.46 -21.95
C GLY A 424 -31.89 -4.62 -20.80
N ALA A 425 -30.62 -4.76 -20.45
CA ALA A 425 -30.03 -4.10 -19.29
C ALA A 425 -29.71 -2.60 -19.50
N GLY A 426 -29.83 -2.08 -20.73
CA GLY A 426 -29.53 -0.66 -21.04
C GLY A 426 -28.03 -0.29 -20.95
N ASN A 427 -27.15 -1.29 -20.92
CA ASN A 427 -25.71 -1.12 -20.75
C ASN A 427 -24.91 -1.17 -22.06
N GLY A 428 -25.59 -1.18 -23.22
CA GLY A 428 -25.01 -1.17 -24.56
C GLY A 428 -25.16 -2.50 -25.29
N THR A 429 -24.96 -2.46 -26.59
CA THR A 429 -24.94 -3.65 -27.44
C THR A 429 -23.52 -4.11 -27.63
N VAL A 430 -23.23 -5.39 -27.43
CA VAL A 430 -21.91 -5.97 -27.62
C VAL A 430 -21.59 -5.99 -29.13
N ALA A 431 -20.46 -5.41 -29.52
CA ALA A 431 -19.96 -5.43 -30.87
C ALA A 431 -18.92 -6.54 -31.09
N ARG A 432 -18.02 -6.73 -30.12
CA ARG A 432 -16.92 -7.70 -30.23
C ARG A 432 -16.50 -8.16 -28.82
N ILE A 433 -16.06 -9.41 -28.74
CA ILE A 433 -15.41 -9.97 -27.55
C ILE A 433 -14.11 -10.65 -27.95
N SER A 434 -13.08 -10.43 -27.14
CA SER A 434 -11.83 -11.20 -27.18
C SER A 434 -11.38 -11.56 -25.76
N VAL A 435 -10.55 -12.57 -25.62
CA VAL A 435 -9.88 -12.94 -24.36
C VAL A 435 -8.48 -12.32 -24.37
N LEU A 436 -8.11 -11.62 -23.30
CA LEU A 436 -6.76 -11.10 -23.19
C LEU A 436 -5.72 -12.25 -23.19
N GLY A 437 -4.65 -12.11 -23.97
CA GLY A 437 -3.63 -13.12 -24.12
C GLY A 437 -3.99 -14.30 -25.03
N SER A 438 -5.14 -14.26 -25.73
CA SER A 438 -5.55 -15.30 -26.67
C SER A 438 -5.90 -14.72 -28.05
N SER A 439 -5.56 -15.44 -29.10
CA SER A 439 -6.01 -15.17 -30.47
C SER A 439 -7.27 -15.97 -30.84
N GLU A 440 -7.80 -16.78 -29.94
CA GLU A 440 -8.97 -17.60 -30.17
C GLU A 440 -10.23 -16.74 -30.42
N THR A 441 -11.03 -17.12 -31.40
CA THR A 441 -12.30 -16.47 -31.68
C THR A 441 -13.31 -16.86 -30.60
N VAL A 442 -13.77 -15.87 -29.83
CA VAL A 442 -14.75 -16.05 -28.76
C VAL A 442 -16.15 -16.21 -29.38
N ARG A 443 -16.84 -17.29 -29.06
CA ARG A 443 -18.25 -17.52 -29.42
C ARG A 443 -19.15 -17.01 -28.31
N TRP A 444 -20.09 -16.13 -28.65
CA TRP A 444 -20.98 -15.51 -27.68
C TRP A 444 -22.36 -15.18 -28.28
N LYS A 445 -23.32 -14.93 -27.41
CA LYS A 445 -24.68 -14.44 -27.78
C LYS A 445 -25.19 -13.52 -26.69
N GLN A 446 -25.59 -12.29 -27.05
CA GLN A 446 -26.29 -11.37 -26.13
C GLN A 446 -27.77 -11.70 -26.16
N GLN A 447 -28.31 -12.08 -25.00
CA GLN A 447 -29.72 -12.50 -24.80
C GLN A 447 -30.41 -11.55 -23.81
N ASN A 448 -31.71 -11.70 -23.64
CA ASN A 448 -32.49 -10.86 -22.73
C ASN A 448 -32.10 -11.04 -21.25
N ASP A 449 -31.61 -12.19 -20.88
CA ASP A 449 -31.22 -12.58 -19.51
C ASP A 449 -29.70 -12.49 -19.24
N GLY A 450 -28.88 -12.25 -20.28
CA GLY A 450 -27.44 -12.10 -20.12
C GLY A 450 -26.65 -12.18 -21.42
N LEU A 451 -25.41 -11.80 -21.34
CA LEU A 451 -24.39 -12.09 -22.34
C LEU A 451 -23.84 -13.49 -22.05
N VAL A 452 -24.13 -14.44 -22.91
CA VAL A 452 -23.64 -15.81 -22.83
C VAL A 452 -22.34 -15.93 -23.62
N ILE A 453 -21.23 -16.32 -22.97
CA ILE A 453 -19.96 -16.56 -23.59
C ILE A 453 -19.63 -18.06 -23.45
N LEU A 454 -19.33 -18.72 -24.56
CA LEU A 454 -18.93 -20.14 -24.56
C LEU A 454 -17.48 -20.26 -24.06
N PRO A 455 -17.12 -21.37 -23.42
CA PRO A 455 -15.77 -21.57 -22.89
C PRO A 455 -14.73 -21.54 -24.03
N SER A 456 -13.58 -20.95 -23.75
CA SER A 456 -12.40 -21.01 -24.58
C SER A 456 -11.73 -22.40 -24.47
N ALA A 457 -11.07 -22.84 -25.52
CA ALA A 457 -10.38 -24.15 -25.51
C ALA A 457 -9.20 -24.16 -24.53
N HIS A 458 -8.54 -22.99 -24.35
CA HIS A 458 -7.41 -22.83 -23.46
C HIS A 458 -7.54 -21.51 -22.68
N ALA A 459 -7.19 -21.56 -21.39
CA ALA A 459 -7.03 -20.37 -20.58
C ALA A 459 -5.63 -19.75 -20.84
N PRO A 460 -5.55 -18.46 -21.22
CA PRO A 460 -4.27 -17.81 -21.51
C PRO A 460 -3.43 -17.48 -20.27
N ALA A 461 -4.05 -17.52 -19.09
CA ALA A 461 -3.40 -17.28 -17.81
C ALA A 461 -4.05 -18.11 -16.70
N ASP A 462 -3.32 -18.29 -15.59
CA ASP A 462 -3.82 -18.94 -14.38
C ASP A 462 -4.75 -18.03 -13.58
N TYR A 463 -5.50 -18.58 -12.65
CA TYR A 463 -6.26 -17.94 -11.56
C TYR A 463 -7.50 -17.15 -11.98
N ALA A 464 -7.43 -16.29 -13.00
CA ALA A 464 -8.52 -15.43 -13.43
C ALA A 464 -8.39 -15.12 -14.94
N MET A 465 -9.51 -14.87 -15.63
CA MET A 465 -9.53 -14.63 -17.07
C MET A 465 -10.29 -13.35 -17.41
N ALA A 466 -9.72 -12.49 -18.25
CA ALA A 466 -10.33 -11.23 -18.65
C ALA A 466 -10.85 -11.27 -20.09
N TYR A 467 -12.15 -10.98 -20.25
CA TYR A 467 -12.77 -10.69 -21.54
C TYR A 467 -12.73 -9.19 -21.81
N LYS A 468 -12.22 -8.80 -22.97
CA LYS A 468 -12.29 -7.46 -23.54
C LYS A 468 -13.55 -7.36 -24.37
N ILE A 469 -14.47 -6.47 -24.01
CA ILE A 469 -15.81 -6.32 -24.61
C ILE A 469 -15.94 -4.91 -25.17
N GLU A 470 -16.09 -4.79 -26.46
CA GLU A 470 -16.34 -3.54 -27.18
C GLU A 470 -17.86 -3.32 -27.29
N LEU A 471 -18.33 -2.18 -26.79
CA LEU A 471 -19.76 -1.80 -26.83
C LEU A 471 -20.02 -0.79 -27.94
N ARG A 472 -21.28 -0.81 -28.49
CA ARG A 472 -21.81 0.18 -29.42
C ARG A 472 -22.78 1.12 -28.72
#